data_eeab63a1eb07d203515489492a4c97d2
#
_entry.id   eeab63a1eb07d203515489492a4c97d2
#
_cell.length_a   1.000
_cell.length_b   1.000
_cell.length_c   1.000
_cell.angle_alpha   90.00
_cell.angle_beta   90.00
_cell.angle_gamma   90.00
#
_symmetry.space_group_name_H-M   'P 1'
#
loop_
_entity.id
_entity.type
_entity.pdbx_description
1 polymer ?
#
loop_
_entity_poly.entity_id
_entity_poly.type
_entity_poly.pdbx_seq_one_letter_code
_entity_poly.pdbx_strand_id
1 'polypeptide(L)'
;MNTDKRTPLLLLSSLLALLAVGPLLPEWQFLATLALGKGLVVLGLLLLLRTGLVSFGQGLYYCLGGYAAGVMGHYWGVTDATLLLLAAALVSGVAAAVLGLLLARYRAIFFAMLSLALSMILYGLLAKSQTLGSTDGFNLAPPTLLGFPLAGYEGRYALYSLACVLAFLAALGLHYYFRTPLGRLATAIRDNEIRVEYLGASVRGAVHVKYTIAGVLAGLGGALTGMTVGHID
;
A
#
# COMPACT_ATOMS: atom_id res chain seq x y z
N MET A 1 -15.24 -19.72 20.40
CA MET A 1 -14.47 -18.91 19.42
C MET A 1 -14.85 -19.40 18.03
N ASN A 2 -16.01 -18.96 17.51
CA ASN A 2 -16.45 -19.33 16.16
C ASN A 2 -15.47 -18.71 15.17
N THR A 3 -14.64 -19.55 14.56
CA THR A 3 -13.82 -19.14 13.43
C THR A 3 -14.76 -18.78 12.29
N ASP A 4 -14.86 -17.50 12.01
CA ASP A 4 -15.66 -17.00 10.88
C ASP A 4 -14.99 -17.45 9.57
N LYS A 5 -15.34 -18.66 9.16
CA LYS A 5 -14.85 -19.27 7.91
C LYS A 5 -15.48 -18.63 6.68
N ARG A 6 -16.52 -17.82 6.86
CA ARG A 6 -17.28 -17.19 5.75
C ARG A 6 -16.47 -16.07 5.08
N THR A 7 -15.79 -15.23 5.88
CA THR A 7 -15.03 -14.10 5.33
C THR A 7 -13.87 -14.53 4.41
N PRO A 8 -12.97 -15.46 4.80
CA PRO A 8 -11.91 -15.91 3.90
C PRO A 8 -12.46 -16.66 2.66
N LEU A 9 -13.60 -17.34 2.80
CA LEU A 9 -14.25 -18.00 1.69
C LEU A 9 -14.86 -16.99 0.70
N LEU A 10 -15.46 -15.91 1.18
CA LEU A 10 -15.94 -14.80 0.36
C LEU A 10 -14.78 -14.06 -0.33
N LEU A 11 -13.66 -13.84 0.36
CA LEU A 11 -12.46 -13.26 -0.25
C LEU A 11 -11.90 -14.18 -1.34
N LEU A 12 -11.87 -15.48 -1.12
CA LEU A 12 -11.41 -16.45 -2.12
C LEU A 12 -12.35 -16.46 -3.34
N SER A 13 -13.65 -16.48 -3.12
CA SER A 13 -14.63 -16.43 -4.22
C SER A 13 -14.52 -15.12 -5.02
N SER A 14 -14.28 -14.00 -4.36
CA SER A 14 -14.07 -12.71 -5.06
C SER A 14 -12.76 -12.71 -5.86
N LEU A 15 -11.68 -13.32 -5.36
CA LEU A 15 -10.44 -13.48 -6.11
C LEU A 15 -10.66 -14.32 -7.37
N LEU A 16 -11.33 -15.49 -7.22
CA LEU A 16 -11.62 -16.36 -8.37
C LEU A 16 -12.51 -15.66 -9.40
N ALA A 17 -13.52 -14.91 -8.94
CA ALA A 17 -14.38 -14.14 -9.84
C ALA A 17 -13.58 -13.06 -10.60
N LEU A 18 -12.71 -12.31 -9.91
CA LEU A 18 -11.86 -11.30 -10.55
C LEU A 18 -10.91 -11.94 -11.57
N LEU A 19 -10.25 -13.04 -11.23
CA LEU A 19 -9.34 -13.74 -12.14
C LEU A 19 -10.09 -14.29 -13.36
N ALA A 20 -11.33 -14.77 -13.21
CA ALA A 20 -12.15 -15.26 -14.32
C ALA A 20 -12.67 -14.15 -15.23
N VAL A 21 -12.90 -12.96 -14.70
CA VAL A 21 -13.36 -11.78 -15.48
C VAL A 21 -12.23 -11.19 -16.32
N GLY A 22 -10.98 -11.30 -15.88
CA GLY A 22 -9.82 -10.75 -16.59
C GLY A 22 -9.73 -11.14 -18.07
N PRO A 23 -9.77 -12.44 -18.46
CA PRO A 23 -9.71 -12.84 -19.86
C PRO A 23 -10.98 -12.51 -20.64
N LEU A 24 -12.14 -12.35 -19.99
CA LEU A 24 -13.40 -12.00 -20.63
C LEU A 24 -13.46 -10.53 -21.07
N LEU A 25 -12.78 -9.65 -20.35
CA LEU A 25 -12.79 -8.21 -20.56
C LEU A 25 -11.37 -7.62 -20.61
N PRO A 26 -10.61 -7.89 -21.68
CA PRO A 26 -9.20 -7.48 -21.77
C PRO A 26 -8.98 -5.97 -21.73
N GLU A 27 -9.92 -5.18 -22.24
CA GLU A 27 -9.85 -3.72 -22.25
C GLU A 27 -9.90 -3.12 -20.82
N TRP A 28 -10.53 -3.83 -19.88
CA TRP A 28 -10.67 -3.37 -18.50
C TRP A 28 -9.53 -3.78 -17.59
N GLN A 29 -8.62 -4.67 -18.04
CA GLN A 29 -7.49 -5.14 -17.23
C GLN A 29 -6.61 -4.00 -16.71
N PHE A 30 -6.33 -3.01 -17.55
CA PHE A 30 -5.54 -1.85 -17.18
C PHE A 30 -6.22 -1.04 -16.05
N LEU A 31 -7.48 -0.68 -16.23
CA LEU A 31 -8.25 0.07 -15.23
C LEU A 31 -8.42 -0.72 -13.93
N ALA A 32 -8.66 -2.03 -14.03
CA ALA A 32 -8.80 -2.92 -12.89
C ALA A 32 -7.49 -3.03 -12.09
N THR A 33 -6.34 -3.11 -12.75
CA THR A 33 -5.03 -3.12 -12.08
C THR A 33 -4.78 -1.82 -11.34
N LEU A 34 -5.08 -0.67 -11.96
CA LEU A 34 -5.00 0.64 -11.31
C LEU A 34 -5.95 0.74 -10.10
N ALA A 35 -7.18 0.26 -10.26
CA ALA A 35 -8.17 0.25 -9.18
C ALA A 35 -7.71 -0.62 -8.00
N LEU A 36 -7.12 -1.79 -8.26
CA LEU A 36 -6.56 -2.67 -7.24
C LEU A 36 -5.36 -2.04 -6.53
N GLY A 37 -4.45 -1.38 -7.27
CA GLY A 37 -3.33 -0.63 -6.68
C GLY A 37 -3.80 0.47 -5.73
N LYS A 38 -4.79 1.28 -6.15
CA LYS A 38 -5.43 2.28 -5.28
C LYS A 38 -6.22 1.63 -4.14
N GLY A 39 -6.82 0.46 -4.38
CA GLY A 39 -7.52 -0.33 -3.37
C GLY A 39 -6.62 -0.74 -2.21
N LEU A 40 -5.34 -1.06 -2.46
CA LEU A 40 -4.35 -1.33 -1.41
C LEU A 40 -4.13 -0.12 -0.50
N VAL A 41 -4.08 1.07 -1.06
CA VAL A 41 -3.98 2.33 -0.29
C VAL A 41 -5.20 2.51 0.60
N VAL A 42 -6.39 2.26 0.06
CA VAL A 42 -7.66 2.36 0.80
C VAL A 42 -7.72 1.33 1.92
N LEU A 43 -7.23 0.10 1.72
CA LEU A 43 -7.11 -0.90 2.78
C LEU A 43 -6.20 -0.43 3.93
N GLY A 44 -5.07 0.20 3.60
CA GLY A 44 -4.20 0.83 4.59
C GLY A 44 -4.89 1.96 5.35
N LEU A 45 -5.63 2.81 4.64
CA LEU A 45 -6.40 3.89 5.25
C LEU A 45 -7.52 3.35 6.16
N LEU A 46 -8.21 2.29 5.76
CA LEU A 46 -9.25 1.63 6.57
C LEU A 46 -8.70 1.17 7.92
N LEU A 47 -7.46 0.67 7.95
CA LEU A 47 -6.79 0.24 9.18
C LEU A 47 -6.63 1.41 10.16
N LEU A 48 -6.26 2.60 9.68
CA LEU A 48 -6.12 3.81 10.47
C LEU A 48 -7.48 4.39 10.90
N LEU A 49 -8.46 4.42 9.99
CA LEU A 49 -9.81 4.89 10.28
C LEU A 49 -10.48 4.11 11.41
N ARG A 50 -10.25 2.80 11.49
CA ARG A 50 -10.75 1.97 12.60
C ARG A 50 -10.17 2.38 13.96
N THR A 51 -9.03 3.04 13.98
CA THR A 51 -8.38 3.55 15.19
C THR A 51 -8.79 5.01 15.49
N GLY A 52 -9.69 5.58 14.67
CA GLY A 52 -10.10 6.99 14.79
C GLY A 52 -9.09 7.99 14.21
N LEU A 53 -8.13 7.53 13.43
CA LEU A 53 -7.09 8.36 12.81
C LEU A 53 -7.34 8.52 11.31
N VAL A 54 -7.42 9.77 10.86
CA VAL A 54 -7.49 10.10 9.44
C VAL A 54 -6.11 10.53 8.97
N SER A 55 -5.50 9.79 8.04
CA SER A 55 -4.19 10.13 7.47
C SER A 55 -4.36 10.64 6.05
N PHE A 56 -3.90 11.86 5.79
CA PHE A 56 -3.76 12.40 4.44
C PHE A 56 -2.37 12.13 3.83
N GLY A 57 -1.49 11.48 4.60
CA GLY A 57 -0.13 11.15 4.17
C GLY A 57 0.01 9.83 3.40
N GLN A 58 -1.08 9.14 3.06
CA GLN A 58 -0.99 7.87 2.31
C GLN A 58 -0.41 8.07 0.90
N GLY A 59 -0.65 9.23 0.29
CA GLY A 59 -0.06 9.61 -0.99
C GLY A 59 1.47 9.65 -0.96
N LEU A 60 2.07 10.03 0.17
CA LEU A 60 3.51 10.01 0.40
C LEU A 60 4.09 8.60 0.20
N TYR A 61 3.51 7.60 0.86
CA TYR A 61 3.98 6.21 0.78
C TYR A 61 3.70 5.58 -0.57
N TYR A 62 2.57 5.93 -1.18
CA TYR A 62 2.23 5.55 -2.53
C TYR A 62 3.27 6.06 -3.53
N CYS A 63 3.61 7.34 -3.45
CA CYS A 63 4.64 7.96 -4.25
C CYS A 63 6.02 7.31 -4.01
N LEU A 64 6.44 7.16 -2.74
CA LEU A 64 7.71 6.50 -2.39
C LEU A 64 7.79 5.07 -2.93
N GLY A 65 6.71 4.31 -2.88
CA GLY A 65 6.66 2.95 -3.45
C GLY A 65 6.83 2.95 -4.96
N GLY A 66 6.14 3.86 -5.66
CA GLY A 66 6.30 4.06 -7.10
C GLY A 66 7.74 4.43 -7.46
N TYR A 67 8.30 5.45 -6.80
CA TYR A 67 9.68 5.88 -7.03
C TYR A 67 10.72 4.80 -6.69
N ALA A 68 10.52 4.01 -5.62
CA ALA A 68 11.42 2.91 -5.29
C ALA A 68 11.46 1.86 -6.39
N ALA A 69 10.30 1.46 -6.92
CA ALA A 69 10.21 0.56 -8.06
C ALA A 69 10.83 1.19 -9.32
N GLY A 70 10.55 2.47 -9.57
CA GLY A 70 11.08 3.19 -10.71
C GLY A 70 12.58 3.35 -10.71
N VAL A 71 13.17 3.76 -9.59
CA VAL A 71 14.63 3.89 -9.43
C VAL A 71 15.32 2.54 -9.64
N MET A 72 14.80 1.46 -9.05
CA MET A 72 15.36 0.12 -9.27
C MET A 72 15.25 -0.32 -10.74
N GLY A 73 14.11 -0.06 -11.38
CA GLY A 73 13.91 -0.42 -12.78
C GLY A 73 14.78 0.41 -13.73
N HIS A 74 14.84 1.72 -13.51
CA HIS A 74 15.52 2.64 -14.42
C HIS A 74 17.06 2.61 -14.27
N TYR A 75 17.56 2.74 -13.01
CA TYR A 75 19.02 2.87 -12.76
C TYR A 75 19.73 1.53 -12.57
N TRP A 76 19.06 0.53 -12.01
CA TRP A 76 19.68 -0.77 -11.73
C TRP A 76 19.27 -1.85 -12.72
N GLY A 77 18.39 -1.52 -13.67
CA GLY A 77 17.96 -2.46 -14.71
C GLY A 77 17.17 -3.67 -14.18
N VAL A 78 16.65 -3.58 -12.94
CA VAL A 78 15.87 -4.66 -12.36
C VAL A 78 14.46 -4.59 -12.95
N THR A 79 14.10 -5.61 -13.72
CA THR A 79 12.78 -5.70 -14.37
C THR A 79 11.80 -6.61 -13.63
N ASP A 80 12.27 -7.44 -12.70
CA ASP A 80 11.44 -8.39 -11.96
C ASP A 80 10.39 -7.69 -11.07
N ALA A 81 9.12 -7.87 -11.40
CA ALA A 81 7.99 -7.27 -10.68
C ALA A 81 7.98 -7.62 -9.18
N THR A 82 8.41 -8.85 -8.82
CA THR A 82 8.48 -9.28 -7.42
C THR A 82 9.55 -8.51 -6.65
N LEU A 83 10.72 -8.29 -7.24
CA LEU A 83 11.80 -7.51 -6.62
C LEU A 83 11.41 -6.03 -6.50
N LEU A 84 10.76 -5.48 -7.53
CA LEU A 84 10.25 -4.10 -7.50
C LEU A 84 9.22 -3.90 -6.39
N LEU A 85 8.30 -4.85 -6.22
CA LEU A 85 7.32 -4.82 -5.12
C LEU A 85 7.98 -4.94 -3.75
N LEU A 86 8.98 -5.81 -3.60
CA LEU A 86 9.73 -5.94 -2.34
C LEU A 86 10.48 -4.66 -1.99
N ALA A 87 11.13 -4.03 -2.97
CA ALA A 87 11.80 -2.76 -2.76
C ALA A 87 10.82 -1.66 -2.35
N ALA A 88 9.68 -1.56 -3.03
CA ALA A 88 8.64 -0.61 -2.69
C ALA A 88 8.10 -0.83 -1.28
N ALA A 89 7.85 -2.08 -0.88
CA ALA A 89 7.42 -2.43 0.47
C ALA A 89 8.46 -2.07 1.54
N LEU A 90 9.75 -2.31 1.26
CA LEU A 90 10.85 -1.98 2.17
C LEU A 90 11.01 -0.46 2.32
N VAL A 91 11.10 0.27 1.22
CA VAL A 91 11.32 1.73 1.26
C VAL A 91 10.14 2.43 1.92
N SER A 92 8.91 2.13 1.49
CA SER A 92 7.70 2.71 2.09
C SER A 92 7.51 2.26 3.54
N GLY A 93 7.84 1.00 3.87
CA GLY A 93 7.77 0.46 5.22
C GLY A 93 8.76 1.12 6.17
N VAL A 94 10.02 1.30 5.76
CA VAL A 94 11.04 2.00 6.55
C VAL A 94 10.64 3.46 6.74
N ALA A 95 10.23 4.15 5.68
CA ALA A 95 9.77 5.52 5.77
C ALA A 95 8.55 5.64 6.72
N ALA A 96 7.57 4.73 6.60
CA ALA A 96 6.40 4.71 7.48
C ALA A 96 6.78 4.37 8.94
N ALA A 97 7.75 3.50 9.17
CA ALA A 97 8.24 3.20 10.51
C ALA A 97 8.91 4.44 11.13
N VAL A 98 9.78 5.13 10.39
CA VAL A 98 10.48 6.32 10.89
C VAL A 98 9.51 7.47 11.14
N LEU A 99 8.69 7.83 10.15
CA LEU A 99 7.71 8.91 10.27
C LEU A 99 6.59 8.56 11.26
N GLY A 100 6.24 7.28 11.36
CA GLY A 100 5.26 6.76 12.30
C GLY A 100 5.67 6.95 13.77
N LEU A 101 6.97 6.98 14.11
CA LEU A 101 7.44 7.31 15.46
C LEU A 101 7.06 8.74 15.86
N LEU A 102 7.12 9.66 14.89
CA LEU A 102 6.71 11.05 15.11
C LEU A 102 5.19 11.15 15.16
N LEU A 103 4.49 10.60 14.15
CA LEU A 103 3.05 10.74 14.02
C LEU A 103 2.28 10.02 15.14
N ALA A 104 2.81 8.90 15.65
CA ALA A 104 2.17 8.17 16.74
C ALA A 104 2.05 8.93 18.06
N ARG A 105 2.68 10.11 18.16
CA ARG A 105 2.56 11.03 19.31
C ARG A 105 1.35 11.95 19.22
N TYR A 106 0.83 12.17 18.00
CA TYR A 106 -0.24 13.13 17.74
C TYR A 106 -1.56 12.39 17.48
N ARG A 107 -2.68 13.10 17.71
CA ARG A 107 -4.03 12.54 17.59
C ARG A 107 -4.94 13.51 16.84
N ALA A 108 -6.07 12.98 16.39
CA ALA A 108 -7.15 13.72 15.75
C ALA A 108 -6.65 14.66 14.64
N ILE A 109 -6.97 15.93 14.69
CA ILE A 109 -6.65 16.93 13.67
C ILE A 109 -5.14 17.12 13.48
N PHE A 110 -4.37 17.10 14.57
CA PHE A 110 -2.90 17.27 14.49
C PHE A 110 -2.22 16.14 13.73
N PHE A 111 -2.69 14.89 13.90
CA PHE A 111 -2.21 13.75 13.13
C PHE A 111 -2.48 13.94 11.63
N ALA A 112 -3.71 14.37 11.28
CA ALA A 112 -4.12 14.58 9.91
C ALA A 112 -3.30 15.72 9.24
N MET A 113 -3.16 16.86 9.92
CA MET A 113 -2.39 18.01 9.42
C MET A 113 -0.91 17.69 9.27
N LEU A 114 -0.31 16.99 10.24
CA LEU A 114 1.11 16.64 10.20
C LEU A 114 1.38 15.62 9.07
N SER A 115 0.50 14.65 8.89
CA SER A 115 0.62 13.68 7.77
C SER A 115 0.52 14.36 6.40
N LEU A 116 -0.36 15.37 6.26
CA LEU A 116 -0.47 16.19 5.06
C LEU A 116 0.80 17.02 4.83
N ALA A 117 1.31 17.69 5.87
CA ALA A 117 2.52 18.50 5.77
C ALA A 117 3.73 17.68 5.32
N LEU A 118 3.91 16.46 5.88
CA LEU A 118 4.99 15.55 5.47
C LEU A 118 4.84 15.12 4.00
N SER A 119 3.60 14.89 3.54
CA SER A 119 3.32 14.56 2.14
C SER A 119 3.71 15.72 1.20
N MET A 120 3.40 16.95 1.57
CA MET A 120 3.76 18.15 0.80
C MET A 120 5.27 18.41 0.79
N ILE A 121 5.97 18.15 1.89
CA ILE A 121 7.44 18.25 1.96
C ILE A 121 8.07 17.23 0.99
N LEU A 122 7.62 15.98 0.99
CA LEU A 122 8.12 14.98 0.05
C LEU A 122 7.88 15.39 -1.40
N TYR A 123 6.66 15.84 -1.70
CA TYR A 123 6.32 16.33 -3.04
C TYR A 123 7.28 17.45 -3.48
N GLY A 124 7.52 18.45 -2.60
CA GLY A 124 8.44 19.53 -2.90
C GLY A 124 9.90 19.08 -3.10
N LEU A 125 10.35 18.05 -2.38
CA LEU A 125 11.68 17.45 -2.55
C LEU A 125 11.79 16.72 -3.89
N LEU A 126 10.80 15.92 -4.26
CA LEU A 126 10.78 15.17 -5.51
C LEU A 126 10.71 16.10 -6.71
N ALA A 127 9.83 17.10 -6.69
CA ALA A 127 9.67 18.09 -7.76
C ALA A 127 10.94 18.90 -8.03
N LYS A 128 11.79 19.11 -7.02
CA LYS A 128 13.08 19.80 -7.16
C LYS A 128 14.25 18.90 -7.52
N SER A 129 14.09 17.59 -7.42
CA SER A 129 15.17 16.63 -7.64
C SER A 129 15.32 16.29 -9.12
N GLN A 130 16.27 16.91 -9.79
CA GLN A 130 16.59 16.62 -11.20
C GLN A 130 17.02 15.16 -11.41
N THR A 131 17.67 14.55 -10.44
CA THR A 131 18.11 13.15 -10.49
C THR A 131 16.97 12.14 -10.46
N LEU A 132 15.82 12.56 -9.91
CA LEU A 132 14.60 11.74 -9.84
C LEU A 132 13.56 12.12 -10.90
N GLY A 133 14.00 12.77 -11.99
CA GLY A 133 13.13 13.14 -13.10
C GLY A 133 12.37 14.46 -12.92
N SER A 134 12.48 15.11 -11.76
CA SER A 134 11.74 16.36 -11.44
C SER A 134 10.24 16.23 -11.73
N THR A 135 9.68 17.15 -12.51
CA THR A 135 8.28 17.13 -12.97
C THR A 135 8.06 16.29 -14.23
N ASP A 136 9.14 15.92 -14.93
CA ASP A 136 9.04 15.16 -16.19
C ASP A 136 8.98 13.64 -15.94
N GLY A 137 9.30 13.20 -14.73
CA GLY A 137 9.31 11.79 -14.36
C GLY A 137 10.31 10.95 -15.15
N PHE A 138 10.15 9.66 -15.14
CA PHE A 138 10.95 8.73 -15.95
C PHE A 138 10.15 7.47 -16.31
N ASN A 139 10.52 6.90 -17.46
CA ASN A 139 9.89 5.68 -17.95
C ASN A 139 10.44 4.45 -17.23
N LEU A 140 9.55 3.54 -16.90
CA LEU A 140 9.89 2.22 -16.38
C LEU A 140 9.98 1.22 -17.51
N ALA A 141 11.04 0.41 -17.54
CA ALA A 141 11.12 -0.70 -18.47
C ALA A 141 9.96 -1.69 -18.20
N PRO A 142 9.44 -2.36 -19.25
CA PRO A 142 8.38 -3.35 -19.07
C PRO A 142 8.78 -4.37 -18.00
N PRO A 143 7.96 -4.56 -16.94
CA PRO A 143 8.30 -5.50 -15.89
C PRO A 143 8.33 -6.93 -16.42
N THR A 144 9.14 -7.78 -15.79
CA THR A 144 9.18 -9.22 -16.03
C THR A 144 8.66 -9.94 -14.78
N LEU A 145 8.09 -11.12 -14.94
CA LEU A 145 7.72 -11.99 -13.83
C LEU A 145 8.54 -13.28 -13.94
N LEU A 146 9.47 -13.50 -13.01
CA LEU A 146 10.35 -14.68 -13.00
C LEU A 146 11.06 -14.91 -14.37
N GLY A 147 11.46 -13.82 -15.04
CA GLY A 147 12.13 -13.87 -16.35
C GLY A 147 11.20 -13.88 -17.57
N PHE A 148 9.88 -13.97 -17.39
CA PHE A 148 8.91 -13.82 -18.47
C PHE A 148 8.55 -12.35 -18.66
N PRO A 149 8.71 -11.77 -19.87
CA PRO A 149 8.38 -10.37 -20.11
C PRO A 149 6.87 -10.15 -19.99
N LEU A 150 6.46 -9.19 -19.17
CA LEU A 150 5.07 -8.78 -19.02
C LEU A 150 4.67 -7.77 -20.11
N ALA A 151 5.06 -8.07 -21.38
CA ALA A 151 4.74 -7.27 -22.56
C ALA A 151 3.60 -7.92 -23.35
N GLY A 152 2.77 -7.10 -23.98
CA GLY A 152 1.64 -7.59 -24.79
C GLY A 152 0.41 -7.98 -23.97
N TYR A 153 -0.49 -8.75 -24.59
CA TYR A 153 -1.77 -9.15 -23.98
C TYR A 153 -1.58 -10.07 -22.78
N GLU A 154 -0.75 -11.10 -22.93
CA GLU A 154 -0.46 -12.05 -21.85
C GLU A 154 0.25 -11.37 -20.66
N GLY A 155 1.11 -10.41 -20.95
CA GLY A 155 1.79 -9.64 -19.90
C GLY A 155 0.87 -8.74 -19.09
N ARG A 156 -0.13 -8.12 -19.73
CA ARG A 156 -1.15 -7.33 -19.01
C ARG A 156 -1.99 -8.20 -18.09
N TYR A 157 -2.38 -9.39 -18.56
CA TYR A 157 -3.13 -10.33 -17.72
C TYR A 157 -2.29 -10.84 -16.55
N ALA A 158 -1.00 -11.11 -16.76
CA ALA A 158 -0.12 -11.54 -15.68
C ALA A 158 0.07 -10.43 -14.62
N LEU A 159 0.23 -9.17 -15.04
CA LEU A 159 0.29 -8.03 -14.09
C LEU A 159 -1.03 -7.83 -13.34
N TYR A 160 -2.17 -7.98 -14.04
CA TYR A 160 -3.48 -7.96 -13.43
C TYR A 160 -3.67 -9.09 -12.41
N SER A 161 -3.27 -10.32 -12.75
CA SER A 161 -3.36 -11.46 -11.83
C SER A 161 -2.48 -11.27 -10.59
N LEU A 162 -1.29 -10.71 -10.76
CA LEU A 162 -0.40 -10.35 -9.65
C LEU A 162 -1.07 -9.32 -8.72
N ALA A 163 -1.71 -8.28 -9.29
CA ALA A 163 -2.43 -7.28 -8.51
C ALA A 163 -3.62 -7.89 -7.75
N CYS A 164 -4.38 -8.80 -8.37
CA CYS A 164 -5.49 -9.52 -7.71
C CYS A 164 -4.99 -10.35 -6.53
N VAL A 165 -3.91 -11.11 -6.73
CA VAL A 165 -3.31 -11.96 -5.67
C VAL A 165 -2.79 -11.07 -4.53
N LEU A 166 -2.12 -9.97 -4.85
CA LEU A 166 -1.60 -9.06 -3.84
C LEU A 166 -2.72 -8.40 -3.04
N ALA A 167 -3.78 -7.93 -3.69
CA ALA A 167 -4.95 -7.36 -3.03
C ALA A 167 -5.65 -8.39 -2.12
N PHE A 168 -5.77 -9.62 -2.58
CA PHE A 168 -6.33 -10.73 -1.80
C PHE A 168 -5.46 -11.02 -0.55
N LEU A 169 -4.13 -11.13 -0.72
CA LEU A 169 -3.21 -11.38 0.39
C LEU A 169 -3.24 -10.23 1.40
N ALA A 170 -3.30 -8.98 0.93
CA ALA A 170 -3.44 -7.80 1.79
C ALA A 170 -4.76 -7.83 2.58
N ALA A 171 -5.88 -8.09 1.91
CA ALA A 171 -7.19 -8.19 2.57
C ALA A 171 -7.24 -9.34 3.58
N LEU A 172 -6.69 -10.51 3.22
CA LEU A 172 -6.59 -11.66 4.10
C LEU A 172 -5.68 -11.37 5.29
N GLY A 173 -4.52 -10.75 5.06
CA GLY A 173 -3.59 -10.32 6.11
C GLY A 173 -4.23 -9.37 7.10
N LEU A 174 -4.97 -8.35 6.60
CA LEU A 174 -5.73 -7.43 7.45
C LEU A 174 -6.85 -8.13 8.21
N HIS A 175 -7.55 -9.09 7.58
CA HIS A 175 -8.58 -9.87 8.25
C HIS A 175 -8.01 -10.63 9.47
N TYR A 176 -6.86 -11.30 9.30
CA TYR A 176 -6.18 -11.96 10.40
C TYR A 176 -5.61 -10.98 11.42
N TYR A 177 -5.04 -9.86 10.95
CA TYR A 177 -4.52 -8.82 11.83
C TYR A 177 -5.60 -8.28 12.78
N PHE A 178 -6.82 -8.03 12.28
CA PHE A 178 -7.93 -7.58 13.13
C PHE A 178 -8.38 -8.59 14.19
N ARG A 179 -7.99 -9.85 14.08
CA ARG A 179 -8.22 -10.89 15.09
C ARG A 179 -7.16 -10.90 16.18
N THR A 180 -5.99 -10.32 15.92
CA THR A 180 -4.92 -10.21 16.92
C THR A 180 -5.33 -9.24 18.05
N PRO A 181 -4.70 -9.35 19.24
CA PRO A 181 -4.91 -8.37 20.31
C PRO A 181 -4.66 -6.93 19.87
N LEU A 182 -3.59 -6.68 19.11
CA LEU A 182 -3.25 -5.36 18.57
C LEU A 182 -4.31 -4.84 17.59
N GLY A 183 -4.89 -5.71 16.77
CA GLY A 183 -5.96 -5.35 15.86
C GLY A 183 -7.24 -4.96 16.59
N ARG A 184 -7.60 -5.69 17.65
CA ARG A 184 -8.79 -5.41 18.49
C ARG A 184 -8.67 -4.12 19.28
N LEU A 185 -7.45 -3.72 19.65
CA LEU A 185 -7.23 -2.42 20.29
C LEU A 185 -7.63 -1.22 19.43
N ALA A 186 -7.83 -1.40 18.11
CA ALA A 186 -8.20 -0.29 17.23
C ALA A 186 -9.50 0.41 17.68
N THR A 187 -10.55 -0.35 17.89
CA THR A 187 -11.85 0.19 18.33
C THR A 187 -11.79 0.74 19.75
N ALA A 188 -11.10 0.04 20.65
CA ALA A 188 -10.94 0.51 22.02
C ALA A 188 -10.18 1.84 22.12
N ILE A 189 -9.12 2.02 21.30
CA ILE A 189 -8.36 3.28 21.22
C ILE A 189 -9.25 4.39 20.69
N ARG A 190 -10.05 4.11 19.66
CA ARG A 190 -10.99 5.08 19.10
C ARG A 190 -12.03 5.55 20.10
N ASP A 191 -12.54 4.63 20.92
CA ASP A 191 -13.60 4.92 21.89
C ASP A 191 -13.05 5.68 23.10
N ASN A 192 -11.95 5.21 23.70
CA ASN A 192 -11.29 5.88 24.81
C ASN A 192 -9.83 5.44 24.98
N GLU A 193 -8.93 6.28 24.50
CA GLU A 193 -7.48 6.05 24.54
C GLU A 193 -6.94 5.92 25.96
N ILE A 194 -7.42 6.77 26.89
CA ILE A 194 -6.99 6.80 28.28
C ILE A 194 -7.30 5.48 28.99
N ARG A 195 -8.47 4.90 28.74
CA ARG A 195 -8.82 3.59 29.32
C ARG A 195 -7.89 2.48 28.84
N VAL A 196 -7.47 2.52 27.57
CA VAL A 196 -6.56 1.53 27.01
C VAL A 196 -5.18 1.64 27.66
N GLU A 197 -4.70 2.85 27.93
CA GLU A 197 -3.43 3.06 28.64
C GLU A 197 -3.50 2.59 30.10
N TYR A 198 -4.61 2.81 30.81
CA TYR A 198 -4.81 2.29 32.18
C TYR A 198 -4.83 0.76 32.24
N LEU A 199 -5.21 0.08 31.16
CA LEU A 199 -5.12 -1.38 31.04
C LEU A 199 -3.71 -1.89 30.70
N GLY A 200 -2.71 -0.99 30.64
CA GLY A 200 -1.30 -1.31 30.39
C GLY A 200 -0.94 -1.51 28.92
N ALA A 201 -1.85 -1.21 27.97
CA ALA A 201 -1.55 -1.33 26.55
C ALA A 201 -0.92 -0.03 26.01
N SER A 202 0.16 -0.15 25.26
CA SER A 202 0.82 1.00 24.62
C SER A 202 0.02 1.46 23.39
N VAL A 203 -0.73 2.56 23.53
CA VAL A 203 -1.48 3.16 22.43
C VAL A 203 -0.56 3.66 21.33
N ARG A 204 0.57 4.30 21.69
CA ARG A 204 1.58 4.75 20.71
C ARG A 204 2.14 3.60 19.87
N GLY A 205 2.51 2.50 20.51
CA GLY A 205 3.00 1.32 19.82
C GLY A 205 1.95 0.71 18.88
N ALA A 206 0.69 0.61 19.34
CA ALA A 206 -0.40 0.10 18.52
C ALA A 206 -0.69 0.97 17.29
N VAL A 207 -0.64 2.29 17.42
CA VAL A 207 -0.80 3.24 16.30
C VAL A 207 0.39 3.16 15.35
N HIS A 208 1.62 3.11 15.89
CA HIS A 208 2.84 3.01 15.09
C HIS A 208 2.84 1.77 14.18
N VAL A 209 2.52 0.59 14.73
CA VAL A 209 2.44 -0.66 13.94
C VAL A 209 1.39 -0.54 12.83
N LYS A 210 0.21 -0.03 13.13
CA LYS A 210 -0.86 0.16 12.13
C LYS A 210 -0.48 1.14 11.05
N TYR A 211 0.21 2.22 11.42
CA TYR A 211 0.71 3.22 10.48
C TYR A 211 1.75 2.63 9.52
N THR A 212 2.68 1.83 10.06
CA THR A 212 3.69 1.14 9.24
C THR A 212 3.05 0.16 8.25
N ILE A 213 2.09 -0.65 8.71
CA ILE A 213 1.34 -1.56 7.82
C ILE A 213 0.61 -0.77 6.72
N ALA A 214 -0.03 0.34 7.08
CA ALA A 214 -0.74 1.18 6.11
C ALA A 214 0.21 1.79 5.08
N GLY A 215 1.41 2.21 5.50
CA GLY A 215 2.45 2.73 4.61
C GLY A 215 2.99 1.67 3.63
N VAL A 216 3.22 0.44 4.11
CA VAL A 216 3.62 -0.68 3.25
C VAL A 216 2.57 -0.98 2.18
N LEU A 217 1.29 -1.04 2.58
CA LEU A 217 0.19 -1.28 1.63
C LEU A 217 0.09 -0.16 0.58
N ALA A 218 0.27 1.09 1.01
CA ALA A 218 0.27 2.21 0.09
C ALA A 218 1.45 2.16 -0.88
N GLY A 219 2.65 1.82 -0.41
CA GLY A 219 3.83 1.67 -1.27
C GLY A 219 3.69 0.55 -2.29
N LEU A 220 3.14 -0.60 -1.90
CA LEU A 220 2.82 -1.68 -2.83
C LEU A 220 1.83 -1.23 -3.91
N GLY A 221 0.81 -0.46 -3.52
CA GLY A 221 -0.15 0.13 -4.46
C GLY A 221 0.51 1.07 -5.45
N GLY A 222 1.47 1.91 -4.99
CA GLY A 222 2.24 2.81 -5.83
C GLY A 222 3.12 2.10 -6.85
N ALA A 223 3.84 1.06 -6.43
CA ALA A 223 4.66 0.25 -7.32
C ALA A 223 3.83 -0.47 -8.39
N LEU A 224 2.69 -1.06 -8.01
CA LEU A 224 1.76 -1.66 -8.97
C LEU A 224 1.29 -0.66 -10.01
N THR A 225 0.93 0.55 -9.57
CA THR A 225 0.49 1.60 -10.50
C THR A 225 1.61 2.03 -11.43
N GLY A 226 2.82 2.27 -10.90
CA GLY A 226 3.99 2.62 -11.71
C GLY A 226 4.31 1.56 -12.77
N MET A 227 4.28 0.27 -12.40
CA MET A 227 4.48 -0.83 -13.35
C MET A 227 3.36 -0.92 -14.40
N THR A 228 2.11 -0.57 -14.02
CA THR A 228 0.96 -0.64 -14.93
C THR A 228 0.96 0.50 -15.94
N VAL A 229 1.30 1.71 -15.49
CA VAL A 229 1.37 2.91 -16.34
C VAL A 229 2.66 2.91 -17.17
N GLY A 230 3.75 2.33 -16.64
CA GLY A 230 5.08 2.33 -17.28
C GLY A 230 5.78 3.69 -17.18
N HIS A 231 5.24 4.61 -16.39
CA HIS A 231 5.77 5.94 -16.16
C HIS A 231 5.53 6.36 -14.71
N ILE A 232 6.49 7.11 -14.14
CA ILE A 232 6.41 7.64 -12.78
C ILE A 232 6.73 9.11 -12.85
N ASP A 233 5.76 9.94 -12.46
CA ASP A 233 5.78 11.41 -12.39
C ASP A 233 5.42 11.93 -11.00
#